data_efd64ce4cb6d2a71c86fef2f8266f1ae
#
_entry.id   efd64ce4cb6d2a71c86fef2f8266f1ae
#
_cell.length_a   1.000
_cell.length_b   1.000
_cell.length_c   1.000
_cell.angle_alpha   90.00
_cell.angle_beta   90.00
_cell.angle_gamma   90.00
#
_symmetry.space_group_name_H-M   'P 1'
#
loop_
_entity.id
_entity.type
_entity.pdbx_description
1 polymer ?
#
loop_
_entity_poly.entity_id
_entity_poly.type
_entity_poly.pdbx_seq_one_letter_code
_entity_poly.pdbx_strand_id
1 'polypeptide(L)'
;AIEEAYQAGQRIFAESRPQELAAKVKTLEARRVELGNPAYMADIEWHFIGHLQTNKLKMVLPYVSLIQSVDSVRLLEAIDNWGRANNKVLNVLLECFISSDETKQGFSEEEVQDIVSGEKKYANIHISGVMGMATYTDDETVVRSDFRKLKQISDMLQDWIGEGGNIDTDCREISMGMSGDYPIAIEEGSTMVRVGSMIFGAR
;
A
#
# COMPACT_ATOMS: atom_id res chain seq x y z
N ALA A 1 -6.41 19.67 -9.13
CA ALA A 1 -5.92 19.12 -7.86
C ALA A 1 -4.67 18.23 -8.04
N ILE A 2 -4.69 17.11 -8.80
CA ILE A 2 -3.48 16.27 -9.02
C ILE A 2 -2.37 17.07 -9.68
N GLU A 3 -2.67 17.85 -10.73
CA GLU A 3 -1.70 18.69 -11.42
C GLU A 3 -1.08 19.76 -10.51
N GLU A 4 -1.87 20.38 -9.66
CA GLU A 4 -1.40 21.37 -8.66
C GLU A 4 -0.47 20.72 -7.62
N ALA A 5 -0.85 19.55 -7.10
CA ALA A 5 -0.01 18.80 -6.18
C ALA A 5 1.30 18.35 -6.86
N TYR A 6 1.24 17.93 -8.12
CA TYR A 6 2.41 17.57 -8.92
C TYR A 6 3.36 18.77 -9.13
N GLN A 7 2.82 19.96 -9.45
CA GLN A 7 3.59 21.20 -9.57
C GLN A 7 4.23 21.61 -8.24
N ALA A 8 3.58 21.30 -7.11
CA ALA A 8 4.14 21.48 -5.76
C ALA A 8 5.22 20.45 -5.39
N GLY A 9 5.54 19.49 -6.28
CA GLY A 9 6.61 18.52 -6.08
C GLY A 9 6.13 17.11 -5.72
N GLN A 10 4.81 16.87 -5.54
CA GLN A 10 4.30 15.54 -5.23
C GLN A 10 4.42 14.60 -6.45
N ARG A 11 4.86 13.38 -6.22
CA ARG A 11 5.02 12.35 -7.25
C ARG A 11 4.21 11.09 -6.97
N ILE A 12 4.03 10.73 -5.70
CA ILE A 12 3.32 9.53 -5.28
C ILE A 12 1.85 9.90 -5.04
N PHE A 13 0.95 9.29 -5.78
CA PHE A 13 -0.50 9.46 -5.64
C PHE A 13 -1.17 8.12 -5.37
N ALA A 14 -2.16 8.11 -4.49
CA ALA A 14 -2.85 6.90 -4.11
C ALA A 14 -4.34 6.95 -4.42
N GLU A 15 -4.89 5.80 -4.83
CA GLU A 15 -6.32 5.61 -5.07
C GLU A 15 -6.85 4.39 -4.32
N SER A 16 -8.10 4.52 -3.86
CA SER A 16 -8.80 3.44 -3.17
C SER A 16 -9.83 2.71 -4.02
N ARG A 17 -10.16 3.22 -5.22
CA ARG A 17 -11.17 2.66 -6.12
C ARG A 17 -10.56 2.32 -7.47
N PRO A 18 -10.64 1.05 -7.92
CA PRO A 18 -10.04 0.62 -9.20
C PRO A 18 -10.50 1.44 -10.40
N GLN A 19 -11.79 1.81 -10.45
CA GLN A 19 -12.36 2.58 -11.55
C GLN A 19 -11.81 4.01 -11.59
N GLU A 20 -11.63 4.65 -10.42
CA GLU A 20 -11.08 6.00 -10.32
C GLU A 20 -9.61 6.02 -10.73
N LEU A 21 -8.82 5.03 -10.30
CA LEU A 21 -7.43 4.88 -10.75
C LEU A 21 -7.35 4.77 -12.28
N ALA A 22 -8.09 3.82 -12.86
CA ALA A 22 -8.07 3.60 -14.30
C ALA A 22 -8.54 4.85 -15.09
N ALA A 23 -9.54 5.57 -14.59
CA ALA A 23 -10.01 6.80 -15.22
C ALA A 23 -8.95 7.92 -15.17
N LYS A 24 -8.28 8.10 -14.03
CA LYS A 24 -7.22 9.12 -13.87
C LYS A 24 -6.00 8.83 -14.74
N VAL A 25 -5.55 7.58 -14.80
CA VAL A 25 -4.45 7.19 -15.70
C VAL A 25 -4.80 7.48 -17.16
N LYS A 26 -5.98 7.07 -17.63
CA LYS A 26 -6.45 7.35 -19.00
C LYS A 26 -6.54 8.85 -19.29
N THR A 27 -7.00 9.64 -18.32
CA THR A 27 -7.07 11.10 -18.48
C THR A 27 -5.67 11.71 -18.65
N LEU A 28 -4.68 11.24 -17.87
CA LEU A 28 -3.29 11.70 -18.03
C LEU A 28 -2.68 11.27 -19.36
N GLU A 29 -2.95 10.04 -19.81
CA GLU A 29 -2.49 9.55 -21.12
C GLU A 29 -3.09 10.38 -22.26
N ALA A 30 -4.40 10.65 -22.22
CA ALA A 30 -5.07 11.51 -23.20
C ALA A 30 -4.46 12.94 -23.21
N ARG A 31 -4.16 13.48 -22.02
CA ARG A 31 -3.54 14.80 -21.89
C ARG A 31 -2.13 14.85 -22.48
N ARG A 32 -1.32 13.79 -22.31
CA ARG A 32 0.00 13.65 -22.96
C ARG A 32 -0.10 13.73 -24.48
N VAL A 33 -1.09 13.01 -25.05
CA VAL A 33 -1.37 13.02 -26.50
C VAL A 33 -1.79 14.42 -26.96
N GLU A 34 -2.75 15.05 -26.28
CA GLU A 34 -3.26 16.39 -26.60
C GLU A 34 -2.14 17.44 -26.59
N LEU A 35 -1.24 17.37 -25.61
CA LEU A 35 -0.11 18.31 -25.48
C LEU A 35 1.06 17.96 -26.41
N GLY A 36 1.04 16.83 -27.10
CA GLY A 36 2.21 16.33 -27.82
C GLY A 36 3.45 16.14 -26.93
N ASN A 37 3.23 15.94 -25.62
CA ASN A 37 4.29 15.83 -24.62
C ASN A 37 4.19 14.52 -23.84
N PRO A 38 4.88 13.47 -24.28
CA PRO A 38 4.88 12.18 -23.59
C PRO A 38 5.50 12.22 -22.18
N ALA A 39 6.33 13.24 -21.90
CA ALA A 39 6.97 13.43 -20.60
C ALA A 39 6.06 14.16 -19.58
N TYR A 40 4.90 14.67 -20.00
CA TYR A 40 3.99 15.37 -19.11
C TYR A 40 3.53 14.46 -17.96
N MET A 41 3.92 14.80 -16.74
CA MET A 41 3.64 14.04 -15.51
C MET A 41 3.94 12.53 -15.64
N ALA A 42 5.01 12.17 -16.37
CA ALA A 42 5.35 10.76 -16.65
C ALA A 42 5.97 10.05 -15.45
N ASP A 43 6.49 10.79 -14.49
CA ASP A 43 7.12 10.35 -13.25
C ASP A 43 6.14 10.24 -12.07
N ILE A 44 4.82 10.26 -12.35
CA ILE A 44 3.83 9.93 -11.32
C ILE A 44 3.92 8.43 -10.99
N GLU A 45 4.01 8.16 -9.70
CA GLU A 45 3.89 6.83 -9.12
C GLU A 45 2.50 6.65 -8.51
N TRP A 46 1.78 5.63 -9.00
CA TRP A 46 0.47 5.31 -8.48
C TRP A 46 0.54 4.21 -7.43
N HIS A 47 -0.01 4.46 -6.25
CA HIS A 47 -0.25 3.44 -5.23
C HIS A 47 -1.73 3.08 -5.17
N PHE A 48 -2.03 1.84 -4.81
CA PHE A 48 -3.39 1.40 -4.51
C PHE A 48 -3.53 1.12 -3.01
N ILE A 49 -4.54 1.75 -2.38
CA ILE A 49 -4.71 1.74 -0.90
C ILE A 49 -6.11 1.29 -0.45
N GLY A 50 -6.96 0.84 -1.38
CA GLY A 50 -8.32 0.39 -1.07
C GLY A 50 -8.44 -1.14 -1.10
N HIS A 51 -9.54 -1.67 -0.58
CA HIS A 51 -9.82 -3.09 -0.67
C HIS A 51 -9.83 -3.56 -2.14
N LEU A 52 -8.96 -4.51 -2.47
CA LEU A 52 -8.76 -4.99 -3.84
C LEU A 52 -9.37 -6.37 -4.06
N GLN A 53 -10.49 -6.41 -4.73
CA GLN A 53 -11.10 -7.67 -5.14
C GLN A 53 -10.29 -8.34 -6.26
N THR A 54 -10.15 -9.66 -6.23
CA THR A 54 -9.37 -10.43 -7.21
C THR A 54 -9.86 -10.28 -8.67
N ASN A 55 -11.16 -10.03 -8.89
CA ASN A 55 -11.73 -9.77 -10.20
C ASN A 55 -11.41 -8.36 -10.77
N LYS A 56 -10.79 -7.47 -9.97
CA LYS A 56 -10.41 -6.10 -10.33
C LYS A 56 -8.92 -5.92 -10.60
N LEU A 57 -8.10 -6.96 -10.42
CA LEU A 57 -6.64 -6.88 -10.59
C LEU A 57 -6.22 -6.26 -11.93
N LYS A 58 -6.87 -6.63 -13.03
CA LYS A 58 -6.57 -6.08 -14.37
C LYS A 58 -6.77 -4.56 -14.49
N MET A 59 -7.56 -3.96 -13.60
CA MET A 59 -7.81 -2.52 -13.59
C MET A 59 -6.78 -1.75 -12.77
N VAL A 60 -6.01 -2.43 -11.92
CA VAL A 60 -5.09 -1.82 -10.96
C VAL A 60 -3.64 -2.16 -11.29
N LEU A 61 -3.30 -3.45 -11.38
CA LEU A 61 -1.92 -3.92 -11.45
C LEU A 61 -1.08 -3.41 -12.63
N PRO A 62 -1.66 -3.10 -13.82
CA PRO A 62 -0.88 -2.50 -14.91
C PRO A 62 -0.31 -1.11 -14.59
N TYR A 63 -0.93 -0.39 -13.65
CA TYR A 63 -0.70 1.05 -13.47
C TYR A 63 0.01 1.42 -12.18
N VAL A 64 0.03 0.51 -11.17
CA VAL A 64 0.56 0.83 -9.86
C VAL A 64 2.02 0.40 -9.70
N SER A 65 2.76 1.19 -8.95
CA SER A 65 4.11 0.87 -8.47
C SER A 65 4.07 0.12 -7.13
N LEU A 66 2.99 0.31 -6.32
CA LEU A 66 2.83 -0.32 -5.01
C LEU A 66 1.35 -0.59 -4.71
N ILE A 67 1.05 -1.80 -4.21
CA ILE A 67 -0.25 -2.17 -3.64
C ILE A 67 -0.08 -2.23 -2.12
N GLN A 68 -0.72 -1.29 -1.39
CA GLN A 68 -0.54 -1.21 0.06
C GLN A 68 -1.55 -2.06 0.85
N SER A 69 -2.62 -2.52 0.20
CA SER A 69 -3.80 -3.13 0.82
C SER A 69 -3.93 -4.63 0.49
N VAL A 70 -2.83 -5.38 0.63
CA VAL A 70 -2.88 -6.83 0.49
C VAL A 70 -3.27 -7.43 1.85
N ASP A 71 -4.52 -7.82 1.98
CA ASP A 71 -5.20 -8.17 3.23
C ASP A 71 -5.41 -9.67 3.44
N SER A 72 -5.03 -10.50 2.49
CA SER A 72 -5.28 -11.93 2.55
C SER A 72 -4.34 -12.75 1.64
N VAL A 73 -4.04 -13.98 2.05
CA VAL A 73 -3.26 -14.95 1.25
C VAL A 73 -3.90 -15.16 -0.12
N ARG A 74 -5.24 -15.21 -0.18
CA ARG A 74 -5.97 -15.33 -1.46
C ARG A 74 -5.66 -14.19 -2.42
N LEU A 75 -5.60 -12.95 -1.94
CA LEU A 75 -5.26 -11.78 -2.75
C LEU A 75 -3.78 -11.82 -3.16
N LEU A 76 -2.88 -12.15 -2.22
CA LEU A 76 -1.46 -12.31 -2.47
C LEU A 76 -1.18 -13.31 -3.60
N GLU A 77 -1.81 -14.49 -3.54
CA GLU A 77 -1.73 -15.53 -4.58
C GLU A 77 -2.27 -15.06 -5.94
N ALA A 78 -3.37 -14.33 -5.92
CA ALA A 78 -3.96 -13.80 -7.15
C ALA A 78 -3.04 -12.75 -7.82
N ILE A 79 -2.35 -11.92 -7.03
CA ILE A 79 -1.35 -10.95 -7.51
C ILE A 79 -0.13 -11.68 -8.06
N ASP A 80 0.41 -12.69 -7.36
CA ASP A 80 1.54 -13.50 -7.84
C ASP A 80 1.23 -14.18 -9.18
N ASN A 81 0.05 -14.79 -9.29
CA ASN A 81 -0.40 -15.43 -10.53
C ASN A 81 -0.55 -14.42 -11.68
N TRP A 82 -1.05 -13.22 -11.38
CA TRP A 82 -1.13 -12.14 -12.38
C TRP A 82 0.28 -11.70 -12.79
N GLY A 83 1.19 -11.52 -11.85
CA GLY A 83 2.60 -11.19 -12.10
C GLY A 83 3.27 -12.20 -13.01
N ARG A 84 3.09 -13.49 -12.73
CA ARG A 84 3.59 -14.59 -13.56
C ARG A 84 3.05 -14.53 -14.98
N ALA A 85 1.75 -14.32 -15.13
CA ALA A 85 1.09 -14.25 -16.45
C ALA A 85 1.51 -13.03 -17.27
N ASN A 86 2.00 -11.96 -16.62
CA ASN A 86 2.42 -10.71 -17.27
C ASN A 86 3.93 -10.46 -17.21
N ASN A 87 4.71 -11.44 -16.71
CA ASN A 87 6.16 -11.36 -16.54
C ASN A 87 6.59 -10.10 -15.76
N LYS A 88 5.91 -9.84 -14.63
CA LYS A 88 6.08 -8.64 -13.80
C LYS A 88 6.19 -9.02 -12.33
N VAL A 89 7.13 -8.40 -11.61
CA VAL A 89 7.18 -8.43 -10.15
C VAL A 89 6.37 -7.25 -9.62
N LEU A 90 5.51 -7.49 -8.63
CA LEU A 90 4.63 -6.50 -8.02
C LEU A 90 5.12 -6.16 -6.61
N ASN A 91 5.32 -4.88 -6.31
CA ASN A 91 5.60 -4.42 -4.96
C ASN A 91 4.30 -4.37 -4.14
N VAL A 92 4.33 -4.93 -2.94
CA VAL A 92 3.17 -4.98 -2.05
C VAL A 92 3.54 -4.62 -0.61
N LEU A 93 2.57 -4.09 0.13
CA LEU A 93 2.59 -4.07 1.59
C LEU A 93 1.56 -5.08 2.09
N LEU A 94 1.89 -5.78 3.16
CA LEU A 94 0.93 -6.63 3.87
C LEU A 94 0.07 -5.73 4.77
N GLU A 95 -1.24 -5.72 4.54
CA GLU A 95 -2.17 -5.01 5.41
C GLU A 95 -2.40 -5.82 6.67
N CYS A 96 -1.94 -5.28 7.81
CA CYS A 96 -1.99 -5.92 9.12
C CYS A 96 -3.19 -5.44 9.92
N PHE A 97 -3.85 -6.36 10.61
CA PHE A 97 -4.90 -6.07 11.56
C PHE A 97 -4.30 -5.56 12.88
N ILE A 98 -4.36 -4.26 13.11
CA ILE A 98 -3.79 -3.62 14.30
C ILE A 98 -4.83 -2.98 15.22
N SER A 99 -6.02 -2.67 14.69
CA SER A 99 -7.08 -1.97 15.45
C SER A 99 -7.81 -2.88 16.42
N SER A 100 -8.52 -2.27 17.38
CA SER A 100 -9.43 -2.98 18.28
C SER A 100 -10.80 -3.30 17.66
N ASP A 101 -11.06 -2.86 16.43
CA ASP A 101 -12.32 -3.09 15.72
C ASP A 101 -12.25 -4.44 14.97
N GLU A 102 -12.91 -5.48 15.52
CA GLU A 102 -12.92 -6.85 14.99
C GLU A 102 -13.52 -6.97 13.58
N THR A 103 -14.14 -5.92 13.05
CA THR A 103 -14.72 -5.94 11.69
C THR A 103 -13.71 -5.59 10.62
N LYS A 104 -12.49 -5.15 10.96
CA LYS A 104 -11.45 -4.78 10.01
C LYS A 104 -10.74 -5.99 9.44
N GLN A 105 -10.35 -5.86 8.17
CA GLN A 105 -9.58 -6.85 7.41
C GLN A 105 -8.08 -6.67 7.68
N GLY A 106 -7.31 -7.67 7.36
CA GLY A 106 -5.86 -7.65 7.46
C GLY A 106 -5.29 -8.92 8.05
N PHE A 107 -4.00 -9.12 7.87
CA PHE A 107 -3.26 -10.25 8.43
C PHE A 107 -3.03 -10.12 9.93
N SER A 108 -3.11 -11.23 10.65
CA SER A 108 -2.54 -11.35 11.99
C SER A 108 -1.00 -11.38 11.92
N GLU A 109 -0.33 -11.18 13.06
CA GLU A 109 1.12 -11.31 13.18
C GLU A 109 1.60 -12.72 12.77
N GLU A 110 0.88 -13.78 13.20
CA GLU A 110 1.20 -15.17 12.86
C GLU A 110 1.10 -15.41 11.34
N GLU A 111 0.05 -14.90 10.69
CA GLU A 111 -0.12 -15.01 9.24
C GLU A 111 0.98 -14.29 8.47
N VAL A 112 1.42 -13.12 8.95
CA VAL A 112 2.55 -12.39 8.36
C VAL A 112 3.83 -13.21 8.48
N GLN A 113 4.08 -13.80 9.66
CA GLN A 113 5.22 -14.70 9.88
C GLN A 113 5.19 -15.90 8.94
N ASP A 114 4.04 -16.55 8.82
CA ASP A 114 3.86 -17.70 7.92
C ASP A 114 4.11 -17.35 6.44
N ILE A 115 3.73 -16.15 6.02
CA ILE A 115 3.98 -15.65 4.65
C ILE A 115 5.48 -15.51 4.40
N VAL A 116 6.23 -14.94 5.35
CA VAL A 116 7.64 -14.58 5.16
C VAL A 116 8.57 -15.77 5.40
N SER A 117 8.32 -16.58 6.43
CA SER A 117 9.15 -17.73 6.81
C SER A 117 8.67 -19.06 6.23
N GLY A 118 7.48 -19.11 5.65
CA GLY A 118 6.86 -20.32 5.12
C GLY A 118 7.57 -20.88 3.88
N GLU A 119 7.28 -22.14 3.56
CA GLU A 119 7.84 -22.83 2.39
C GLU A 119 7.33 -22.29 1.06
N LYS A 120 6.18 -21.61 1.06
CA LYS A 120 5.55 -21.07 -0.14
C LYS A 120 6.27 -19.86 -0.66
N LYS A 121 6.69 -19.91 -1.92
CA LYS A 121 7.39 -18.81 -2.60
C LYS A 121 6.44 -18.04 -3.51
N TYR A 122 6.50 -16.72 -3.42
CA TYR A 122 5.79 -15.78 -4.29
C TYR A 122 6.78 -15.11 -5.23
N ALA A 123 7.14 -15.82 -6.32
CA ALA A 123 8.24 -15.41 -7.21
C ALA A 123 7.99 -14.10 -7.98
N ASN A 124 6.75 -13.61 -8.02
CA ASN A 124 6.37 -12.38 -8.73
C ASN A 124 5.86 -11.29 -7.79
N ILE A 125 6.24 -11.38 -6.53
CA ILE A 125 5.92 -10.41 -5.49
C ILE A 125 7.20 -9.98 -4.78
N HIS A 126 7.33 -8.67 -4.56
CA HIS A 126 8.29 -8.08 -3.64
C HIS A 126 7.53 -7.45 -2.48
N ILE A 127 7.75 -7.96 -1.25
CA ILE A 127 7.13 -7.41 -0.05
C ILE A 127 7.98 -6.23 0.43
N SER A 128 7.51 -5.00 0.22
CA SER A 128 8.23 -3.78 0.59
C SER A 128 8.01 -3.36 2.05
N GLY A 129 7.06 -4.00 2.76
CA GLY A 129 6.77 -3.69 4.15
C GLY A 129 5.33 -3.98 4.56
N VAL A 130 4.83 -3.20 5.52
CA VAL A 130 3.51 -3.38 6.12
C VAL A 130 2.66 -2.13 6.02
N MET A 131 1.34 -2.31 6.06
CA MET A 131 0.36 -1.24 6.15
C MET A 131 -0.63 -1.54 7.27
N GLY A 132 -1.10 -0.48 7.96
CA GLY A 132 -2.16 -0.61 8.95
C GLY A 132 -2.99 0.64 9.10
N MET A 133 -4.19 0.46 9.62
CA MET A 133 -5.11 1.53 9.97
C MET A 133 -5.49 1.42 11.44
N ALA A 134 -5.24 2.49 12.20
CA ALA A 134 -5.61 2.57 13.60
C ALA A 134 -7.13 2.55 13.80
N THR A 135 -7.55 2.28 15.01
CA THR A 135 -8.93 2.42 15.46
C THR A 135 -9.39 3.86 15.23
N TYR A 136 -10.59 4.02 14.68
CA TYR A 136 -11.18 5.36 14.50
C TYR A 136 -11.72 5.86 15.84
N THR A 137 -10.93 6.72 16.49
CA THR A 137 -11.23 7.27 17.82
C THR A 137 -10.49 8.60 18.02
N ASP A 138 -10.99 9.43 18.95
CA ASP A 138 -10.30 10.64 19.42
C ASP A 138 -9.30 10.35 20.56
N ASP A 139 -9.22 9.10 21.05
CA ASP A 139 -8.26 8.70 22.08
C ASP A 139 -6.89 8.40 21.45
N GLU A 140 -5.99 9.38 21.57
CA GLU A 140 -4.61 9.25 21.05
C GLU A 140 -3.86 8.05 21.64
N THR A 141 -4.19 7.61 22.86
CA THR A 141 -3.51 6.47 23.50
C THR A 141 -3.81 5.18 22.75
N VAL A 142 -5.05 5.01 22.30
CA VAL A 142 -5.47 3.87 21.48
C VAL A 142 -4.78 3.92 20.12
N VAL A 143 -4.81 5.08 19.45
CA VAL A 143 -4.17 5.28 18.14
C VAL A 143 -2.67 4.97 18.21
N ARG A 144 -1.97 5.46 19.23
CA ARG A 144 -0.54 5.16 19.44
C ARG A 144 -0.28 3.68 19.67
N SER A 145 -1.13 3.03 20.48
CA SER A 145 -1.01 1.59 20.72
C SER A 145 -1.12 0.79 19.44
N ASP A 146 -2.07 1.13 18.56
CA ASP A 146 -2.27 0.47 17.28
C ASP A 146 -1.05 0.66 16.36
N PHE A 147 -0.53 1.88 16.25
CA PHE A 147 0.65 2.15 15.42
C PHE A 147 1.91 1.47 15.94
N ARG A 148 2.11 1.41 17.27
CA ARG A 148 3.21 0.64 17.88
C ARG A 148 3.14 -0.84 17.55
N LYS A 149 1.93 -1.41 17.52
CA LYS A 149 1.72 -2.80 17.11
C LYS A 149 2.19 -3.02 15.67
N LEU A 150 1.85 -2.12 14.73
CA LEU A 150 2.33 -2.23 13.36
C LEU A 150 3.86 -2.11 13.27
N LYS A 151 4.44 -1.18 14.02
CA LYS A 151 5.89 -1.01 14.09
C LYS A 151 6.58 -2.28 14.61
N GLN A 152 6.03 -2.92 15.64
CA GLN A 152 6.54 -4.20 16.18
C GLN A 152 6.50 -5.31 15.12
N ILE A 153 5.39 -5.46 14.38
CA ILE A 153 5.28 -6.41 13.28
C ILE A 153 6.36 -6.14 12.22
N SER A 154 6.57 -4.87 11.86
CA SER A 154 7.61 -4.49 10.90
C SER A 154 9.03 -4.83 11.37
N ASP A 155 9.33 -4.59 12.65
CA ASP A 155 10.63 -4.91 13.22
C ASP A 155 10.88 -6.43 13.25
N MET A 156 9.88 -7.23 13.65
CA MET A 156 9.97 -8.69 13.61
C MET A 156 10.14 -9.23 12.19
N LEU A 157 9.49 -8.63 11.19
CA LEU A 157 9.68 -9.01 9.79
C LEU A 157 11.13 -8.89 9.35
N GLN A 158 11.83 -7.84 9.76
CA GLN A 158 13.23 -7.66 9.41
C GLN A 158 14.12 -8.73 10.03
N ASP A 159 13.82 -9.15 11.26
CA ASP A 159 14.53 -10.25 11.92
C ASP A 159 14.30 -11.59 11.21
N TRP A 160 13.05 -11.90 10.83
CA TRP A 160 12.70 -13.15 10.11
C TRP A 160 13.35 -13.25 8.73
N ILE A 161 13.48 -12.13 8.02
CA ILE A 161 14.20 -12.05 6.73
C ILE A 161 15.69 -12.37 6.92
N GLY A 162 16.31 -11.85 7.99
CA GLY A 162 17.72 -12.08 8.32
C GLY A 162 18.05 -13.56 8.61
N GLU A 163 17.08 -14.36 9.03
CA GLU A 163 17.22 -15.80 9.33
C GLU A 163 17.07 -16.72 8.11
N GLY A 164 17.03 -16.20 6.89
CA GLY A 164 16.97 -16.98 5.65
C GLY A 164 15.57 -17.04 5.03
N GLY A 165 14.81 -15.97 5.18
CA GLY A 165 13.49 -15.80 4.55
C GLY A 165 13.51 -16.08 3.05
N ASN A 166 12.49 -16.78 2.57
CA ASN A 166 12.40 -17.31 1.22
C ASN A 166 11.76 -16.35 0.19
N ILE A 167 11.53 -15.08 0.58
CA ILE A 167 10.80 -14.09 -0.23
C ILE A 167 11.73 -12.94 -0.56
N ASP A 168 11.61 -12.42 -1.78
CA ASP A 168 12.25 -11.16 -2.17
C ASP A 168 11.56 -10.02 -1.41
N THR A 169 12.30 -9.44 -0.44
CA THR A 169 11.75 -8.42 0.43
C THR A 169 12.84 -7.55 1.04
N ASP A 170 12.58 -6.27 1.18
CA ASP A 170 13.38 -5.33 1.97
C ASP A 170 12.62 -4.80 3.20
N CYS A 171 11.30 -5.00 3.25
CA CYS A 171 10.37 -4.71 4.37
C CYS A 171 10.65 -3.39 5.12
N ARG A 172 11.01 -2.34 4.42
CA ARG A 172 11.39 -1.06 5.04
C ARG A 172 10.22 -0.11 5.20
N GLU A 173 9.15 -0.32 4.42
CA GLU A 173 8.03 0.59 4.41
C GLU A 173 7.02 0.28 5.51
N ILE A 174 6.67 1.32 6.27
CA ILE A 174 5.61 1.27 7.28
C ILE A 174 4.58 2.32 6.90
N SER A 175 3.52 1.87 6.22
CA SER A 175 2.43 2.75 5.80
C SER A 175 1.36 2.81 6.88
N MET A 176 1.31 3.90 7.62
CA MET A 176 0.30 4.18 8.63
C MET A 176 0.10 5.69 8.78
N GLY A 177 -1.09 6.09 9.24
CA GLY A 177 -1.48 7.48 9.38
C GLY A 177 -2.23 8.02 8.17
N MET A 178 -3.36 8.65 8.48
CA MET A 178 -4.26 9.35 7.56
C MET A 178 -4.42 10.81 7.97
N SER A 179 -5.30 11.56 7.31
CA SER A 179 -5.48 13.01 7.57
C SER A 179 -5.75 13.37 9.05
N GLY A 180 -6.35 12.46 9.84
CA GLY A 180 -6.69 12.72 11.23
C GLY A 180 -5.59 12.34 12.24
N ASP A 181 -4.68 11.44 11.88
CA ASP A 181 -3.76 10.81 12.84
C ASP A 181 -2.29 10.72 12.35
N TYR A 182 -1.98 11.26 11.15
CA TYR A 182 -0.63 11.19 10.59
C TYR A 182 0.48 11.78 11.49
N PRO A 183 0.27 12.83 12.31
CA PRO A 183 1.32 13.31 13.19
C PRO A 183 1.74 12.25 14.21
N ILE A 184 0.75 11.56 14.80
CA ILE A 184 0.98 10.44 15.73
C ILE A 184 1.69 9.29 15.02
N ALA A 185 1.27 8.96 13.80
CA ALA A 185 1.90 7.91 13.00
C ALA A 185 3.39 8.20 12.74
N ILE A 186 3.74 9.45 12.43
CA ILE A 186 5.15 9.86 12.22
C ILE A 186 5.95 9.70 13.51
N GLU A 187 5.42 10.10 14.65
CA GLU A 187 6.07 9.93 15.95
C GLU A 187 6.29 8.46 16.30
N GLU A 188 5.40 7.56 15.89
CA GLU A 188 5.49 6.12 16.12
C GLU A 188 6.26 5.37 14.99
N GLY A 189 6.91 6.10 14.06
CA GLY A 189 7.87 5.54 13.09
C GLY A 189 7.29 5.22 11.71
N SER A 190 6.20 5.86 11.29
CA SER A 190 5.70 5.75 9.91
C SER A 190 6.73 6.23 8.90
N THR A 191 6.95 5.46 7.84
CA THR A 191 7.75 5.90 6.68
C THR A 191 6.87 6.48 5.57
N MET A 192 5.57 6.16 5.59
CA MET A 192 4.61 6.59 4.58
C MET A 192 3.25 6.94 5.23
N VAL A 193 2.77 8.16 4.99
CA VAL A 193 1.43 8.61 5.43
C VAL A 193 0.48 8.74 4.23
N ARG A 194 -0.82 8.55 4.46
CA ARG A 194 -1.85 8.59 3.42
C ARG A 194 -2.78 9.77 3.63
N VAL A 195 -2.35 10.96 3.23
CA VAL A 195 -3.10 12.21 3.42
C VAL A 195 -3.94 12.52 2.19
N GLY A 196 -5.24 12.55 2.34
CA GLY A 196 -6.19 12.79 1.25
C GLY A 196 -7.11 13.99 1.50
N SER A 197 -8.01 13.91 2.48
CA SER A 197 -9.03 14.93 2.71
C SER A 197 -8.46 16.31 3.08
N MET A 198 -7.30 16.39 3.71
CA MET A 198 -6.62 17.66 4.00
C MET A 198 -6.09 18.36 2.74
N ILE A 199 -5.73 17.61 1.69
CA ILE A 199 -5.15 18.16 0.46
C ILE A 199 -6.23 18.36 -0.59
N PHE A 200 -7.11 17.36 -0.77
CA PHE A 200 -8.09 17.32 -1.88
C PHE A 200 -9.52 17.65 -1.44
N GLY A 201 -9.76 17.90 -0.15
CA GLY A 201 -11.10 18.11 0.40
C GLY A 201 -11.84 16.80 0.69
N ALA A 202 -13.01 16.92 1.35
CA ALA A 202 -13.89 15.78 1.56
C ALA A 202 -14.52 15.32 0.24
N ARG A 203 -14.70 14.01 0.10
CA ARG A 203 -15.38 13.39 -1.05
C ARG A 203 -16.90 13.47 -0.92
#